data_177758333c253e754856a4ff4df64764
#
_entry.id   177758333c253e754856a4ff4df64764
#
_cell.length_a   1.000
_cell.length_b   1.000
_cell.length_c   1.000
_cell.angle_alpha   90.00
_cell.angle_beta   90.00
_cell.angle_gamma   90.00
#
_symmetry.space_group_name_H-M   'P 1'
#
loop_
_entity.id
_entity.type
_entity.pdbx_description
1 polymer ?
#
loop_
_entity_poly.entity_id
_entity_poly.type
_entity_poly.pdbx_seq_one_letter_code
_entity_poly.pdbx_strand_id
1 'polypeptide(L)'
;EQNTLKESGYKKIMKNILLERVDYMDSAKQLVKQYGLNSKIQFGSGKNFGEYIPETDTITLRKSYKSVKDFLMTVLHEIKHALDAKRLGTKKFIKKYTQAGTMAQYDGLDPHDDNKWEEKAERFAKQELSKWM
;
A
#
# COMPACT_ATOMS: atom_id res chain seq x y z
N GLU A 1 12.70 -10.95 19.36
CA GLU A 1 11.37 -10.89 19.73
C GLU A 1 10.54 -10.17 18.69
N GLN A 2 10.56 -8.84 18.62
CA GLN A 2 9.84 -8.13 17.55
C GLN A 2 10.36 -8.52 16.17
N ASN A 3 11.69 -8.68 16.05
CA ASN A 3 12.32 -9.10 14.81
C ASN A 3 11.91 -10.51 14.42
N THR A 4 11.78 -11.42 15.39
CA THR A 4 11.36 -12.79 15.16
C THR A 4 9.94 -12.86 14.56
N LEU A 5 9.01 -12.06 15.07
CA LEU A 5 7.65 -12.00 14.54
C LEU A 5 7.62 -11.46 13.10
N LYS A 6 8.41 -10.43 12.80
CA LYS A 6 8.54 -9.90 11.44
C LYS A 6 9.18 -10.91 10.50
N GLU A 7 10.22 -11.60 10.96
CA GLU A 7 10.90 -12.64 10.18
C GLU A 7 9.95 -13.80 9.85
N SER A 8 9.10 -14.20 10.81
CA SER A 8 8.08 -15.22 10.57
C SER A 8 7.09 -14.81 9.50
N GLY A 9 6.60 -13.57 9.56
CA GLY A 9 5.70 -13.02 8.55
C GLY A 9 6.35 -12.94 7.18
N TYR A 10 7.58 -12.45 7.13
CA TYR A 10 8.39 -12.39 5.91
C TYR A 10 8.58 -13.76 5.29
N LYS A 11 9.01 -14.74 6.07
CA LYS A 11 9.27 -16.11 5.58
C LYS A 11 8.01 -16.73 5.00
N LYS A 12 6.85 -16.54 5.64
CA LYS A 12 5.59 -17.10 5.18
C LYS A 12 5.16 -16.45 3.86
N ILE A 13 5.27 -15.14 3.74
CA ILE A 13 4.93 -14.40 2.52
C ILE A 13 5.85 -14.84 1.38
N MET A 14 7.14 -14.86 1.60
CA MET A 14 8.13 -15.26 0.59
C MET A 14 7.98 -16.72 0.18
N LYS A 15 7.65 -17.60 1.12
CA LYS A 15 7.41 -19.01 0.81
C LYS A 15 6.23 -19.16 -0.17
N ASN A 16 5.14 -18.45 0.07
CA ASN A 16 3.97 -18.48 -0.82
C ASN A 16 4.34 -17.99 -2.22
N ILE A 17 5.13 -16.95 -2.30
CA ILE A 17 5.57 -16.36 -3.57
C ILE A 17 6.52 -17.30 -4.33
N LEU A 18 7.53 -17.85 -3.64
CA LEU A 18 8.55 -18.71 -4.24
C LEU A 18 8.00 -20.04 -4.72
N LEU A 19 6.90 -20.52 -4.15
CA LEU A 19 6.26 -21.77 -4.57
C LEU A 19 5.33 -21.57 -5.76
N GLU A 20 5.37 -20.39 -6.39
CA GLU A 20 4.50 -20.02 -7.52
C GLU A 20 3.01 -20.16 -7.22
N ARG A 21 2.67 -20.39 -5.97
CA ARG A 21 1.29 -20.38 -5.47
C ARG A 21 1.00 -18.97 -4.97
N VAL A 22 1.18 -17.98 -5.86
CA VAL A 22 1.07 -16.60 -5.43
C VAL A 22 -0.37 -16.28 -5.10
N ASP A 23 -0.73 -16.50 -3.87
CA ASP A 23 -1.94 -15.95 -3.32
C ASP A 23 -1.65 -14.51 -2.90
N TYR A 24 -1.75 -13.60 -3.87
CA TYR A 24 -1.54 -12.18 -3.61
C TYR A 24 -2.52 -11.66 -2.56
N MET A 25 -3.73 -12.21 -2.55
CA MET A 25 -4.75 -11.84 -1.55
C MET A 25 -4.26 -12.16 -0.14
N ASP A 26 -3.83 -13.40 0.09
CA ASP A 26 -3.34 -13.83 1.41
C ASP A 26 -2.09 -13.05 1.83
N SER A 27 -1.15 -12.88 0.90
CA SER A 27 0.09 -12.14 1.16
C SER A 27 -0.20 -10.68 1.54
N ALA A 28 -1.11 -10.03 0.82
CA ALA A 28 -1.51 -8.65 1.12
C ALA A 28 -2.17 -8.54 2.48
N LYS A 29 -3.07 -9.48 2.81
CA LYS A 29 -3.72 -9.52 4.12
C LYS A 29 -2.72 -9.65 5.26
N GLN A 30 -1.70 -10.49 5.08
CA GLN A 30 -0.66 -10.67 6.08
C GLN A 30 0.18 -9.40 6.24
N LEU A 31 0.55 -8.74 5.13
CA LEU A 31 1.27 -7.47 5.18
C LEU A 31 0.48 -6.40 5.93
N VAL A 32 -0.80 -6.26 5.61
CA VAL A 32 -1.69 -5.30 6.30
C VAL A 32 -1.66 -5.52 7.81
N LYS A 33 -1.76 -6.77 8.24
CA LYS A 33 -1.71 -7.12 9.67
C LYS A 33 -0.36 -6.80 10.31
N GLN A 34 0.73 -7.00 9.58
CA GLN A 34 2.08 -6.69 10.08
C GLN A 34 2.24 -5.20 10.40
N TYR A 35 1.49 -4.33 9.75
CA TYR A 35 1.50 -2.90 10.01
C TYR A 35 0.39 -2.45 10.96
N GLY A 36 -0.28 -3.39 11.61
CA GLY A 36 -1.31 -3.08 12.62
C GLY A 36 -2.61 -2.57 12.03
N LEU A 37 -2.90 -2.92 10.80
CA LEU A 37 -4.10 -2.46 10.08
C LEU A 37 -5.12 -3.59 9.94
N ASN A 38 -6.38 -3.19 9.71
CA ASN A 38 -7.49 -4.09 9.43
C ASN A 38 -8.14 -3.77 8.08
N SER A 39 -7.42 -3.08 7.20
CA SER A 39 -7.93 -2.69 5.89
C SER A 39 -8.37 -3.90 5.08
N LYS A 40 -9.47 -3.75 4.36
CA LYS A 40 -9.98 -4.80 3.46
C LYS A 40 -9.11 -4.84 2.21
N ILE A 41 -8.97 -6.03 1.65
CA ILE A 41 -8.26 -6.24 0.39
C ILE A 41 -9.27 -6.73 -0.64
N GLN A 42 -9.25 -6.14 -1.84
CA GLN A 42 -10.05 -6.61 -2.97
C GLN A 42 -9.25 -6.52 -4.26
N PHE A 43 -9.63 -7.33 -5.24
CA PHE A 43 -9.06 -7.21 -6.58
C PHE A 43 -9.92 -6.29 -7.43
N GLY A 44 -9.26 -5.46 -8.25
CA GLY A 44 -9.91 -4.57 -9.19
C GLY A 44 -9.35 -4.71 -10.59
N SER A 45 -10.09 -4.21 -11.56
CA SER A 45 -9.72 -4.25 -12.99
C SER A 45 -9.20 -2.91 -13.51
N GLY A 46 -8.92 -1.96 -12.62
CA GLY A 46 -8.48 -0.62 -12.99
C GLY A 46 -7.12 -0.59 -13.66
N LYS A 47 -6.80 0.53 -14.31
CA LYS A 47 -5.53 0.75 -14.99
C LYS A 47 -4.36 0.94 -14.02
N ASN A 48 -4.65 1.34 -12.78
CA ASN A 48 -3.64 1.60 -11.76
C ASN A 48 -3.15 0.29 -11.14
N PHE A 49 -1.91 0.29 -10.66
CA PHE A 49 -1.32 -0.87 -9.99
C PHE A 49 -2.02 -1.21 -8.69
N GLY A 50 -2.54 -0.20 -8.00
CA GLY A 50 -3.29 -0.35 -6.77
C GLY A 50 -3.97 0.95 -6.39
N GLU A 51 -4.87 0.88 -5.41
CA GLU A 51 -5.62 2.03 -4.94
C GLU A 51 -6.01 1.83 -3.48
N TYR A 52 -6.04 2.91 -2.71
CA TYR A 52 -6.61 2.91 -1.37
C TYR A 52 -7.87 3.77 -1.35
N ILE A 53 -8.96 3.22 -0.84
CA ILE A 53 -10.26 3.89 -0.73
C ILE A 53 -10.50 4.20 0.75
N PRO A 54 -10.28 5.46 1.19
CA PRO A 54 -10.38 5.81 2.61
C PRO A 54 -11.77 5.60 3.21
N GLU A 55 -12.81 5.87 2.44
CA GLU A 55 -14.20 5.82 2.92
C GLU A 55 -14.59 4.42 3.39
N THR A 56 -14.03 3.38 2.78
CA THR A 56 -14.32 1.99 3.12
C THR A 56 -13.12 1.27 3.71
N ASP A 57 -11.99 1.97 3.88
CA ASP A 57 -10.73 1.40 4.36
C ASP A 57 -10.38 0.13 3.56
N THR A 58 -10.32 0.29 2.25
CA THR A 58 -10.11 -0.82 1.32
C THR A 58 -8.91 -0.57 0.43
N ILE A 59 -8.05 -1.58 0.32
CA ILE A 59 -6.94 -1.60 -0.64
C ILE A 59 -7.36 -2.45 -1.81
N THR A 60 -7.36 -1.86 -3.00
CA THR A 60 -7.67 -2.56 -4.25
C THR A 60 -6.36 -2.89 -4.95
N LEU A 61 -6.20 -4.15 -5.35
CA LEU A 61 -4.99 -4.64 -6.00
C LEU A 61 -5.34 -5.27 -7.35
N ARG A 62 -4.34 -5.41 -8.19
CA ARG A 62 -4.48 -6.18 -9.44
C ARG A 62 -4.36 -7.66 -9.13
N LYS A 63 -4.93 -8.50 -9.99
CA LYS A 63 -4.85 -9.96 -9.86
C LYS A 63 -3.46 -10.49 -10.13
N SER A 64 -2.65 -9.77 -10.91
CA SER A 64 -1.28 -10.19 -11.25
C SER A 64 -0.36 -8.98 -11.38
N TYR A 65 0.92 -9.21 -11.14
CA TYR A 65 1.99 -8.23 -11.26
C TYR A 65 3.16 -8.85 -12.02
N LYS A 66 3.98 -8.01 -12.66
CA LYS A 66 5.14 -8.48 -13.42
C LYS A 66 6.19 -9.16 -12.55
N SER A 67 6.30 -8.72 -11.30
CA SER A 67 7.29 -9.25 -10.36
C SER A 67 6.78 -9.15 -8.94
N VAL A 68 7.41 -9.91 -8.05
CA VAL A 68 7.17 -9.82 -6.61
C VAL A 68 7.46 -8.42 -6.11
N LYS A 69 8.51 -7.80 -6.62
CA LYS A 69 8.87 -6.43 -6.25
C LYS A 69 7.73 -5.46 -6.55
N ASP A 70 7.15 -5.55 -7.74
CA ASP A 70 6.04 -4.68 -8.14
C ASP A 70 4.83 -4.87 -7.22
N PHE A 71 4.51 -6.12 -6.89
CA PHE A 71 3.45 -6.44 -5.95
C PHE A 71 3.72 -5.80 -4.58
N LEU A 72 4.90 -6.05 -4.00
CA LEU A 72 5.26 -5.54 -2.68
C LEU A 72 5.28 -4.00 -2.65
N MET A 73 5.86 -3.37 -3.67
CA MET A 73 5.88 -1.92 -3.77
C MET A 73 4.46 -1.34 -3.79
N THR A 74 3.57 -1.97 -4.55
CA THR A 74 2.17 -1.52 -4.64
C THR A 74 1.46 -1.66 -3.29
N VAL A 75 1.54 -2.83 -2.67
CA VAL A 75 0.86 -3.05 -1.38
C VAL A 75 1.40 -2.11 -0.31
N LEU A 76 2.72 -1.96 -0.22
CA LEU A 76 3.34 -1.08 0.78
C LEU A 76 2.95 0.39 0.56
N HIS A 77 2.85 0.82 -0.69
CA HIS A 77 2.38 2.16 -1.04
C HIS A 77 0.96 2.40 -0.50
N GLU A 78 0.04 1.46 -0.78
CA GLU A 78 -1.34 1.59 -0.32
C GLU A 78 -1.45 1.46 1.21
N ILE A 79 -0.62 0.63 1.83
CA ILE A 79 -0.54 0.52 3.29
C ILE A 79 -0.19 1.88 3.91
N LYS A 80 0.72 2.65 3.30
CA LYS A 80 1.07 3.98 3.83
C LYS A 80 -0.14 4.90 3.83
N HIS A 81 -0.96 4.88 2.78
CA HIS A 81 -2.20 5.65 2.76
C HIS A 81 -3.14 5.23 3.89
N ALA A 82 -3.29 3.92 4.12
CA ALA A 82 -4.11 3.41 5.20
C ALA A 82 -3.58 3.82 6.58
N LEU A 83 -2.26 3.82 6.76
CA LEU A 83 -1.62 4.28 8.00
C LEU A 83 -1.88 5.77 8.24
N ASP A 84 -1.77 6.59 7.21
CA ASP A 84 -2.03 8.02 7.31
C ASP A 84 -3.51 8.30 7.58
N ALA A 85 -4.42 7.56 6.93
CA ALA A 85 -5.85 7.68 7.19
C ALA A 85 -6.21 7.27 8.62
N LYS A 86 -5.59 6.22 9.13
CA LYS A 86 -5.79 5.77 10.51
C LYS A 86 -5.29 6.81 11.52
N ARG A 87 -4.12 7.39 11.24
CA ARG A 87 -3.51 8.40 12.12
C ARG A 87 -4.31 9.69 12.15
N LEU A 88 -4.79 10.16 11.01
CA LEU A 88 -5.48 11.43 10.87
C LEU A 88 -6.99 11.32 11.05
N GLY A 89 -7.57 10.17 10.80
CA GLY A 89 -9.00 9.99 10.62
C GLY A 89 -9.38 10.17 9.15
N THR A 90 -10.40 9.44 8.72
CA THR A 90 -10.80 9.36 7.30
C THR A 90 -11.09 10.73 6.68
N LYS A 91 -11.94 11.52 7.33
CA LYS A 91 -12.34 12.85 6.80
C LYS A 91 -11.15 13.78 6.67
N LYS A 92 -10.29 13.82 7.67
CA LYS A 92 -9.12 14.69 7.67
C LYS A 92 -8.11 14.26 6.62
N PHE A 93 -7.90 12.96 6.47
CA PHE A 93 -7.03 12.43 5.43
C PHE A 93 -7.52 12.82 4.04
N ILE A 94 -8.80 12.61 3.74
CA ILE A 94 -9.40 12.97 2.46
C ILE A 94 -9.23 14.46 2.19
N LYS A 95 -9.53 15.30 3.18
CA LYS A 95 -9.39 16.74 3.05
C LYS A 95 -7.95 17.15 2.73
N LYS A 96 -6.99 16.62 3.48
CA LYS A 96 -5.57 16.94 3.27
C LYS A 96 -5.04 16.42 1.93
N TYR A 97 -5.47 15.23 1.54
CA TYR A 97 -5.10 14.65 0.25
C TYR A 97 -5.62 15.49 -0.90
N THR A 98 -6.89 15.89 -0.83
CA THR A 98 -7.54 16.74 -1.85
C THR A 98 -6.85 18.11 -1.93
N GLN A 99 -6.54 18.72 -0.79
CA GLN A 99 -5.83 19.99 -0.74
C GLN A 99 -4.44 19.89 -1.41
N ALA A 100 -3.71 18.82 -1.14
CA ALA A 100 -2.40 18.61 -1.74
C ALA A 100 -2.50 18.45 -3.27
N GLY A 101 -3.54 17.77 -3.76
CA GLY A 101 -3.80 17.64 -5.19
C GLY A 101 -4.13 18.98 -5.84
N THR A 102 -4.94 19.79 -5.16
CA THR A 102 -5.28 21.15 -5.63
C THR A 102 -4.03 22.04 -5.71
N MET A 103 -3.18 21.97 -4.69
CA MET A 103 -1.93 22.73 -4.70
C MET A 103 -1.00 22.30 -5.84
N ALA A 104 -0.89 21.00 -6.09
CA ALA A 104 -0.11 20.50 -7.23
C ALA A 104 -0.65 21.05 -8.55
N GLN A 105 -1.97 21.02 -8.76
CA GLN A 105 -2.59 21.58 -9.96
C GLN A 105 -2.31 23.08 -10.12
N TYR A 106 -2.36 23.81 -9.03
CA TYR A 106 -2.08 25.25 -9.04
C TYR A 106 -0.66 25.55 -9.53
N ASP A 107 0.27 24.65 -9.20
CA ASP A 107 1.67 24.77 -9.62
C ASP A 107 1.92 24.16 -11.02
N GLY A 108 0.87 23.78 -11.73
CA GLY A 108 0.99 23.16 -13.06
C GLY A 108 1.45 21.71 -13.04
N LEU A 109 1.34 21.05 -11.88
CA LEU A 109 1.76 19.66 -11.68
C LEU A 109 0.56 18.72 -11.67
N ASP A 110 0.82 17.42 -11.65
CA ASP A 110 -0.20 16.40 -11.62
C ASP A 110 -0.79 16.26 -10.20
N PRO A 111 -2.12 16.29 -10.03
CA PRO A 111 -2.74 16.22 -8.70
C PRO A 111 -2.57 14.89 -7.99
N HIS A 112 -2.23 13.82 -8.71
CA HIS A 112 -1.94 12.51 -8.12
C HIS A 112 -0.42 12.30 -8.04
N ASP A 113 0.28 12.29 -9.17
CA ASP A 113 1.69 11.94 -9.22
C ASP A 113 2.58 12.92 -8.43
N ASP A 114 2.21 14.19 -8.40
CA ASP A 114 2.96 15.24 -7.70
C ASP A 114 2.34 15.62 -6.35
N ASN A 115 1.42 14.80 -5.86
CA ASN A 115 0.80 14.96 -4.56
C ASN A 115 1.77 14.50 -3.47
N LYS A 116 1.97 15.34 -2.45
CA LYS A 116 2.92 15.02 -1.37
C LYS A 116 2.58 13.72 -0.62
N TRP A 117 1.31 13.35 -0.53
CA TRP A 117 0.90 12.11 0.13
C TRP A 117 1.28 10.89 -0.69
N GLU A 118 1.24 11.01 -2.02
CA GLU A 118 1.72 9.96 -2.92
C GLU A 118 3.25 9.84 -2.86
N GLU A 119 3.95 10.96 -2.79
CA GLU A 119 5.41 10.96 -2.64
C GLU A 119 5.84 10.28 -1.33
N LYS A 120 5.13 10.57 -0.24
CA LYS A 120 5.38 9.93 1.06
C LYS A 120 5.11 8.43 1.00
N ALA A 121 4.04 8.02 0.34
CA ALA A 121 3.70 6.61 0.18
C ALA A 121 4.76 5.87 -0.63
N GLU A 122 5.24 6.48 -1.71
CA GLU A 122 6.29 5.91 -2.54
C GLU A 122 7.61 5.76 -1.77
N ARG A 123 7.97 6.78 -1.00
CA ARG A 123 9.17 6.74 -0.16
C ARG A 123 9.09 5.66 0.90
N PHE A 124 7.94 5.54 1.56
CA PHE A 124 7.67 4.50 2.54
C PHE A 124 7.81 3.11 1.92
N ALA A 125 7.22 2.90 0.74
CA ALA A 125 7.29 1.61 0.05
C ALA A 125 8.75 1.24 -0.25
N LYS A 126 9.54 2.18 -0.75
CA LYS A 126 10.96 1.94 -1.05
C LYS A 126 11.76 1.60 0.22
N GLN A 127 11.50 2.29 1.31
CA GLN A 127 12.20 2.03 2.58
C GLN A 127 11.81 0.68 3.16
N GLU A 128 10.53 0.32 3.09
CA GLU A 128 10.02 -0.91 3.69
C GLU A 128 10.28 -2.15 2.85
N LEU A 129 10.49 -1.97 1.54
CA LEU A 129 10.69 -3.09 0.62
C LEU A 129 11.80 -4.03 1.05
N SER A 130 12.92 -3.49 1.53
CA SER A 130 14.07 -4.29 1.95
C SER A 130 13.77 -5.23 3.13
N LYS A 131 12.70 -4.97 3.87
CA LYS A 131 12.29 -5.83 4.99
C LYS A 131 11.57 -7.09 4.50
N TRP A 132 11.07 -7.09 3.25
CA TRP A 132 10.21 -8.13 2.72
C TRP A 132 10.83 -8.86 1.52
N MET A 133 11.99 -8.44 1.08
CA MET A 133 12.73 -9.10 -0.03
C MET A 133 14.13 -9.56 0.39
#